data_2af3d5ae1622002ea25aa1c4fda88d38
#
_entry.id   2af3d5ae1622002ea25aa1c4fda88d38
#
_cell.length_a   1.000
_cell.length_b   1.000
_cell.length_c   1.000
_cell.angle_alpha   90.00
_cell.angle_beta   90.00
_cell.angle_gamma   90.00
#
_symmetry.space_group_name_H-M   'P 1'
#
loop_
_entity.id
_entity.type
_entity.pdbx_description
1 polymer ?
#
loop_
_entity_poly.entity_id
_entity_poly.type
_entity_poly.pdbx_seq_one_letter_code
_entity_poly.pdbx_strand_id
1 'polypeptide(L)'
;MGYRVVRFGRTRGGHPNRGRLCQVSVTRTYRGAVSENQHDVISSSSPVRRALVTGASTGIGAATVRLLRSHGWEVLATARRVERLETLADETGCTWVAADLQVPGDVERLARKVLDGGPVDAVVNNAGGALGVDPVAEGSAQEWATMYERNVLAALRVSQAFLPGMRERGGDLVFLTSTAAHGTYPGGGGYVAAKHAERIIANTLRLELVGEPVRVIEIAPGMVATEEFSLNRLHGDAEAAAKVYAGVAEPLSADDVAACIAWTLELPAHVNIDSMVVRP
;
A
#
# COMPACT_ATOMS: atom_id res chain seq x y z
N MET A 1 -32.89 -11.19 -17.30
CA MET A 1 -31.54 -10.71 -17.71
C MET A 1 -31.46 -10.79 -19.22
N GLY A 2 -31.57 -9.67 -19.93
CA GLY A 2 -31.55 -9.64 -21.39
C GLY A 2 -30.41 -8.71 -21.86
N TYR A 3 -29.43 -9.28 -22.53
CA TYR A 3 -28.38 -8.50 -23.19
C TYR A 3 -28.84 -8.09 -24.58
N ARG A 4 -28.80 -6.80 -24.87
CA ARG A 4 -29.08 -6.27 -26.22
C ARG A 4 -27.74 -5.97 -26.90
N VAL A 5 -27.42 -6.75 -27.92
CA VAL A 5 -26.24 -6.54 -28.77
C VAL A 5 -26.51 -5.41 -29.72
N VAL A 6 -25.67 -4.36 -29.69
CA VAL A 6 -25.69 -3.27 -30.66
C VAL A 6 -24.70 -3.60 -31.78
N ARG A 7 -25.18 -3.81 -33.01
CA ARG A 7 -24.34 -3.96 -34.21
C ARG A 7 -23.96 -2.60 -34.75
N PHE A 8 -22.66 -2.36 -34.93
CA PHE A 8 -22.14 -1.19 -35.63
C PHE A 8 -22.17 -1.42 -37.14
N GLY A 9 -22.85 -0.56 -37.87
CA GLY A 9 -22.84 -0.52 -39.34
C GLY A 9 -21.58 0.22 -39.82
N ARG A 10 -20.82 -0.40 -40.77
CA ARG A 10 -19.76 0.27 -41.50
C ARG A 10 -20.33 1.22 -42.55
N THR A 11 -19.96 2.48 -42.50
CA THR A 11 -20.09 3.39 -43.65
C THR A 11 -18.70 3.58 -44.29
N ARG A 12 -18.63 3.35 -45.61
CA ARG A 12 -17.44 3.63 -46.45
C ARG A 12 -17.40 5.09 -46.83
N GLY A 13 -16.21 5.70 -46.77
CA GLY A 13 -15.90 6.86 -47.62
C GLY A 13 -15.20 8.03 -46.94
N GLY A 14 -13.94 8.32 -47.31
CA GLY A 14 -13.39 9.65 -47.57
C GLY A 14 -12.61 10.38 -46.49
N HIS A 15 -11.30 10.24 -46.52
CA HIS A 15 -10.19 11.21 -46.28
C HIS A 15 -10.12 12.12 -45.00
N PRO A 16 -8.91 12.57 -44.61
CA PRO A 16 -8.53 12.71 -43.21
C PRO A 16 -8.46 14.16 -42.70
N ASN A 17 -8.35 14.26 -41.40
CA ASN A 17 -7.93 15.43 -40.61
C ASN A 17 -9.05 16.26 -39.97
N ARG A 18 -9.22 16.02 -38.71
CA ARG A 18 -9.36 16.94 -37.54
C ARG A 18 -10.00 16.20 -36.39
N GLY A 19 -9.27 16.12 -35.27
CA GLY A 19 -9.75 15.51 -34.04
C GLY A 19 -11.07 16.13 -33.56
N ARG A 20 -12.09 15.30 -33.42
CA ARG A 20 -13.29 15.60 -32.63
C ARG A 20 -13.33 14.61 -31.47
N LEU A 21 -13.17 15.16 -30.30
CA LEU A 21 -13.53 14.45 -29.05
C LEU A 21 -15.02 14.11 -29.11
N CYS A 22 -15.33 12.83 -29.12
CA CYS A 22 -16.70 12.37 -29.01
C CYS A 22 -17.06 12.36 -27.52
N GLN A 23 -17.78 13.35 -27.04
CA GLN A 23 -18.40 13.33 -25.72
C GLN A 23 -19.57 12.35 -25.74
N VAL A 24 -19.41 11.23 -25.02
CA VAL A 24 -20.53 10.32 -24.76
C VAL A 24 -21.19 10.74 -23.46
N SER A 25 -22.35 11.39 -23.57
CA SER A 25 -23.20 11.73 -22.43
C SER A 25 -24.11 10.53 -22.15
N VAL A 26 -23.88 9.83 -21.04
CA VAL A 26 -24.78 8.75 -20.59
C VAL A 26 -25.73 9.33 -19.54
N THR A 27 -26.93 9.69 -19.97
CA THR A 27 -28.02 10.10 -19.07
C THR A 27 -28.79 8.84 -18.65
N ARG A 28 -28.66 8.44 -17.40
CA ARG A 28 -29.41 7.34 -16.81
C ARG A 28 -30.65 7.91 -16.10
N THR A 29 -31.81 7.80 -16.72
CA THR A 29 -33.09 8.12 -16.07
C THR A 29 -33.56 6.93 -15.25
N TYR A 30 -33.55 7.08 -13.94
CA TYR A 30 -34.24 6.17 -13.02
C TYR A 30 -35.70 6.63 -12.87
N ARG A 31 -36.64 5.83 -13.37
CA ARG A 31 -38.03 5.87 -12.91
C ARG A 31 -38.21 4.69 -11.95
N GLY A 32 -38.23 4.95 -10.67
CA GLY A 32 -38.64 4.01 -9.64
C GLY A 32 -39.62 4.72 -8.73
N ALA A 33 -40.79 4.15 -8.54
CA ALA A 33 -41.83 4.65 -7.67
C ALA A 33 -41.29 4.76 -6.23
N VAL A 34 -41.44 5.95 -5.65
CA VAL A 34 -41.18 6.19 -4.22
C VAL A 34 -42.37 5.63 -3.46
N SER A 35 -42.17 4.54 -2.75
CA SER A 35 -43.08 4.10 -1.70
C SER A 35 -42.62 4.79 -0.41
N GLU A 36 -43.43 5.70 0.10
CA GLU A 36 -43.28 6.25 1.44
C GLU A 36 -43.58 5.16 2.46
N ASN A 37 -42.57 4.64 3.13
CA ASN A 37 -42.74 3.92 4.38
C ASN A 37 -41.54 4.12 5.30
N GLN A 38 -41.84 4.79 6.39
CA GLN A 38 -41.24 4.75 7.71
C GLN A 38 -39.70 4.83 7.85
N HIS A 39 -39.30 5.97 8.39
CA HIS A 39 -37.99 6.20 9.00
C HIS A 39 -37.76 5.26 10.18
N ASP A 40 -37.26 4.06 9.93
CA ASP A 40 -36.43 3.36 10.89
C ASP A 40 -34.97 3.75 10.55
N VAL A 41 -34.50 4.80 11.22
CA VAL A 41 -33.07 5.08 11.29
C VAL A 41 -32.44 4.00 12.16
N ILE A 42 -32.23 2.83 11.56
CA ILE A 42 -31.29 1.86 12.12
C ILE A 42 -29.92 2.48 11.84
N SER A 43 -29.37 3.16 12.83
CA SER A 43 -27.95 3.46 12.92
C SER A 43 -27.18 2.14 12.99
N SER A 44 -27.03 1.47 11.86
CA SER A 44 -26.07 0.40 11.71
C SER A 44 -24.71 1.10 11.62
N SER A 45 -24.09 1.37 12.75
CA SER A 45 -22.66 1.66 12.75
C SER A 45 -21.98 0.44 12.10
N SER A 46 -21.50 0.60 10.87
CA SER A 46 -20.64 -0.40 10.27
C SER A 46 -19.53 -0.74 11.28
N PRO A 47 -19.17 -2.01 11.45
CA PRO A 47 -18.11 -2.36 12.38
C PRO A 47 -16.87 -1.55 12.07
N VAL A 48 -16.22 -1.04 13.11
CA VAL A 48 -14.97 -0.28 12.95
C VAL A 48 -13.93 -1.18 12.31
N ARG A 49 -13.42 -0.79 11.15
CA ARG A 49 -12.38 -1.54 10.45
C ARG A 49 -11.04 -1.40 11.17
N ARG A 50 -10.26 -2.47 11.13
CA ARG A 50 -9.01 -2.60 11.88
C ARG A 50 -7.83 -2.85 10.96
N ALA A 51 -6.77 -2.02 11.06
CA ALA A 51 -5.58 -2.13 10.21
C ALA A 51 -4.30 -2.31 11.02
N LEU A 52 -3.40 -3.17 10.53
CA LEU A 52 -2.01 -3.23 10.95
C LEU A 52 -1.14 -2.46 9.96
N VAL A 53 -0.36 -1.49 10.44
CA VAL A 53 0.61 -0.75 9.61
C VAL A 53 2.02 -1.04 10.09
N THR A 54 2.85 -1.61 9.22
CA THR A 54 4.26 -1.92 9.52
C THR A 54 5.17 -0.73 9.13
N GLY A 55 6.31 -0.58 9.81
CA GLY A 55 7.22 0.54 9.57
C GLY A 55 6.61 1.89 9.94
N ALA A 56 5.74 1.90 10.96
CA ALA A 56 4.90 3.05 11.31
C ALA A 56 5.64 4.16 12.08
N SER A 57 6.92 4.00 12.40
CA SER A 57 7.64 4.99 13.23
C SER A 57 8.01 6.28 12.51
N THR A 58 7.87 6.36 11.17
CA THR A 58 8.25 7.52 10.35
C THR A 58 7.64 7.44 8.94
N GLY A 59 7.75 8.53 8.19
CA GLY A 59 7.45 8.60 6.76
C GLY A 59 6.05 8.11 6.40
N ILE A 60 5.95 7.31 5.32
CA ILE A 60 4.69 6.84 4.78
C ILE A 60 3.89 6.02 5.80
N GLY A 61 4.54 5.19 6.60
CA GLY A 61 3.85 4.39 7.61
C GLY A 61 3.17 5.24 8.68
N ALA A 62 3.86 6.26 9.22
CA ALA A 62 3.29 7.18 10.19
C ALA A 62 2.16 8.01 9.58
N ALA A 63 2.34 8.52 8.35
CA ALA A 63 1.28 9.24 7.62
C ALA A 63 0.04 8.35 7.39
N THR A 64 0.24 7.08 7.03
CA THR A 64 -0.85 6.11 6.86
C THR A 64 -1.62 5.89 8.17
N VAL A 65 -0.92 5.77 9.31
CA VAL A 65 -1.57 5.64 10.62
C VAL A 65 -2.44 6.87 10.92
N ARG A 66 -1.89 8.09 10.76
CA ARG A 66 -2.63 9.34 10.98
C ARG A 66 -3.90 9.41 10.15
N LEU A 67 -3.76 9.12 8.86
CA LEU A 67 -4.87 9.21 7.91
C LEU A 67 -5.96 8.18 8.21
N LEU A 68 -5.60 6.91 8.39
CA LEU A 68 -6.58 5.87 8.70
C LEU A 68 -7.28 6.13 10.04
N ARG A 69 -6.56 6.62 11.07
CA ARG A 69 -7.18 7.04 12.34
C ARG A 69 -8.18 8.17 12.14
N SER A 70 -7.86 9.18 11.32
CA SER A 70 -8.79 10.28 11.01
C SER A 70 -10.04 9.82 10.23
N HIS A 71 -9.94 8.70 9.50
CA HIS A 71 -11.05 8.04 8.80
C HIS A 71 -11.83 7.06 9.69
N GLY A 72 -11.54 7.00 10.98
CA GLY A 72 -12.28 6.18 11.96
C GLY A 72 -11.84 4.71 12.03
N TRP A 73 -10.70 4.34 11.43
CA TRP A 73 -10.15 3.01 11.60
C TRP A 73 -9.53 2.82 12.99
N GLU A 74 -9.62 1.63 13.52
CA GLU A 74 -8.71 1.18 14.58
C GLU A 74 -7.38 0.78 13.95
N VAL A 75 -6.27 1.40 14.39
CA VAL A 75 -4.96 1.16 13.78
C VAL A 75 -3.98 0.64 14.83
N LEU A 76 -3.30 -0.46 14.46
CA LEU A 76 -2.14 -0.97 15.18
C LEU A 76 -0.88 -0.58 14.40
N ALA A 77 -0.01 0.16 15.05
CA ALA A 77 1.27 0.57 14.51
C ALA A 77 2.36 -0.39 14.96
N THR A 78 3.24 -0.82 14.05
CA THR A 78 4.42 -1.60 14.46
C THR A 78 5.70 -1.07 13.81
N ALA A 79 6.74 -0.99 14.61
CA ALA A 79 8.11 -0.63 14.24
C ALA A 79 9.07 -1.06 15.37
N ARG A 80 10.35 -0.78 15.19
CA ARG A 80 11.38 -1.11 16.19
C ARG A 80 11.50 -0.05 17.29
N ARG A 81 11.28 1.24 16.96
CA ARG A 81 11.53 2.39 17.85
C ARG A 81 10.31 2.69 18.71
N VAL A 82 10.43 2.37 19.98
CA VAL A 82 9.36 2.53 20.98
C VAL A 82 8.96 4.00 21.11
N GLU A 83 9.89 4.90 21.29
CA GLU A 83 9.64 6.32 21.54
C GLU A 83 8.87 7.01 20.39
N ARG A 84 9.15 6.57 19.14
CA ARG A 84 8.42 7.06 17.97
C ARG A 84 7.00 6.50 17.89
N LEU A 85 6.80 5.25 18.33
CA LEU A 85 5.48 4.63 18.40
C LEU A 85 4.63 5.24 19.50
N GLU A 86 5.21 5.54 20.66
CA GLU A 86 4.54 6.25 21.76
C GLU A 86 4.09 7.63 21.32
N THR A 87 4.98 8.42 20.72
CA THR A 87 4.62 9.74 20.18
C THR A 87 3.47 9.65 19.16
N LEU A 88 3.50 8.68 18.26
CA LEU A 88 2.45 8.48 17.26
C LEU A 88 1.11 8.05 17.93
N ALA A 89 1.19 7.23 18.97
CA ALA A 89 0.01 6.82 19.73
C ALA A 89 -0.60 7.98 20.51
N ASP A 90 0.21 8.81 21.15
CA ASP A 90 -0.26 10.02 21.85
C ASP A 90 -0.93 11.01 20.87
N GLU A 91 -0.40 11.13 19.67
CA GLU A 91 -0.96 12.01 18.63
C GLU A 91 -2.28 11.49 18.06
N THR A 92 -2.39 10.19 17.81
CA THR A 92 -3.47 9.61 16.97
C THR A 92 -4.45 8.71 17.72
N GLY A 93 -4.10 8.29 18.93
CA GLY A 93 -4.85 7.28 19.67
C GLY A 93 -4.73 5.88 19.03
N CYS A 94 -3.73 5.62 18.20
CA CYS A 94 -3.47 4.27 17.70
C CYS A 94 -2.89 3.38 18.82
N THR A 95 -3.09 2.08 18.71
CA THR A 95 -2.35 1.12 19.54
C THR A 95 -1.03 0.75 18.84
N TRP A 96 -0.06 0.24 19.61
CA TRP A 96 1.21 -0.14 19.01
C TRP A 96 1.86 -1.38 19.65
N VAL A 97 2.73 -2.01 18.86
CA VAL A 97 3.59 -3.13 19.31
C VAL A 97 4.97 -2.94 18.70
N ALA A 98 5.98 -2.84 19.54
CA ALA A 98 7.37 -2.83 19.04
C ALA A 98 7.78 -4.23 18.57
N ALA A 99 8.29 -4.35 17.35
CA ALA A 99 8.78 -5.59 16.77
C ALA A 99 9.86 -5.33 15.71
N ASP A 100 10.85 -6.19 15.65
CA ASP A 100 11.75 -6.30 14.50
C ASP A 100 11.24 -7.39 13.55
N LEU A 101 10.70 -7.01 12.41
CA LEU A 101 10.10 -7.94 11.46
C LEU A 101 11.13 -8.84 10.75
N GLN A 102 12.42 -8.58 10.95
CA GLN A 102 13.50 -9.47 10.52
C GLN A 102 13.63 -10.69 11.44
N VAL A 103 13.09 -10.61 12.65
CA VAL A 103 13.13 -11.69 13.66
C VAL A 103 11.80 -12.46 13.64
N PRO A 104 11.79 -13.75 13.22
CA PRO A 104 10.55 -14.52 13.14
C PRO A 104 9.73 -14.55 14.43
N GLY A 105 10.38 -14.75 15.59
CA GLY A 105 9.72 -14.76 16.90
C GLY A 105 9.06 -13.43 17.27
N ASP A 106 9.56 -12.31 16.76
CA ASP A 106 8.95 -10.99 16.93
C ASP A 106 7.66 -10.87 16.12
N VAL A 107 7.65 -11.40 14.89
CA VAL A 107 6.45 -11.43 14.05
C VAL A 107 5.37 -12.31 14.67
N GLU A 108 5.72 -13.47 15.23
CA GLU A 108 4.78 -14.35 15.93
C GLU A 108 4.19 -13.67 17.18
N ARG A 109 5.03 -12.97 17.96
CA ARG A 109 4.60 -12.20 19.12
C ARG A 109 3.68 -11.05 18.71
N LEU A 110 4.04 -10.33 17.65
CA LEU A 110 3.23 -9.26 17.06
C LEU A 110 1.85 -9.81 16.67
N ALA A 111 1.81 -10.88 15.87
CA ALA A 111 0.57 -11.47 15.41
C ALA A 111 -0.36 -11.88 16.55
N ARG A 112 0.16 -12.56 17.59
CA ARG A 112 -0.62 -12.90 18.77
C ARG A 112 -1.22 -11.67 19.43
N LYS A 113 -0.40 -10.66 19.75
CA LYS A 113 -0.89 -9.43 20.40
C LYS A 113 -1.94 -8.69 19.58
N VAL A 114 -1.77 -8.67 18.26
CA VAL A 114 -2.73 -8.02 17.35
C VAL A 114 -4.04 -8.79 17.33
N LEU A 115 -3.98 -10.12 17.22
CA LEU A 115 -5.16 -10.99 17.11
C LEU A 115 -5.90 -11.16 18.45
N ASP A 116 -5.23 -11.01 19.59
CA ASP A 116 -5.87 -10.97 20.91
C ASP A 116 -6.90 -9.83 21.03
N GLY A 117 -6.67 -8.71 20.34
CA GLY A 117 -7.62 -7.60 20.24
C GLY A 117 -8.70 -7.77 19.17
N GLY A 118 -8.70 -8.85 18.41
CA GLY A 118 -9.64 -9.16 17.33
C GLY A 118 -8.98 -9.24 15.95
N PRO A 119 -9.77 -9.61 14.93
CA PRO A 119 -9.28 -9.74 13.58
C PRO A 119 -8.83 -8.39 12.98
N VAL A 120 -7.97 -8.43 11.98
CA VAL A 120 -7.61 -7.26 11.18
C VAL A 120 -8.25 -7.35 9.80
N ASP A 121 -8.74 -6.21 9.31
CA ASP A 121 -9.34 -6.09 7.98
C ASP A 121 -8.30 -5.68 6.94
N ALA A 122 -7.19 -5.07 7.37
CA ALA A 122 -6.11 -4.67 6.47
C ALA A 122 -4.72 -4.86 7.10
N VAL A 123 -3.75 -5.29 6.30
CA VAL A 123 -2.33 -5.28 6.64
C VAL A 123 -1.60 -4.44 5.61
N VAL A 124 -0.94 -3.37 6.06
CA VAL A 124 -0.10 -2.52 5.22
C VAL A 124 1.37 -2.90 5.44
N ASN A 125 1.92 -3.67 4.51
CA ASN A 125 3.34 -4.02 4.47
C ASN A 125 4.11 -2.81 3.93
N ASN A 126 4.42 -1.87 4.82
CA ASN A 126 5.17 -0.65 4.51
C ASN A 126 6.62 -0.71 5.03
N ALA A 127 6.90 -1.56 6.02
CA ALA A 127 8.25 -1.70 6.54
C ALA A 127 9.24 -2.11 5.45
N GLY A 128 10.33 -1.39 5.33
CA GLY A 128 11.35 -1.64 4.32
C GLY A 128 12.42 -0.55 4.34
N GLY A 129 13.23 -0.52 3.29
CA GLY A 129 14.26 0.51 3.11
C GLY A 129 15.36 0.08 2.15
N ALA A 130 16.23 1.03 1.84
CA ALA A 130 17.38 0.86 0.96
C ALA A 130 18.69 1.04 1.74
N LEU A 131 19.76 0.43 1.27
CA LEU A 131 21.13 0.60 1.73
C LEU A 131 22.04 0.74 0.51
N GLY A 132 22.94 1.69 0.56
CA GLY A 132 23.96 1.93 -0.45
C GLY A 132 23.44 2.40 -1.82
N VAL A 133 24.37 2.84 -2.62
CA VAL A 133 24.17 3.28 -4.02
C VAL A 133 25.33 2.79 -4.92
N ASP A 134 26.05 1.78 -4.46
CA ASP A 134 27.21 1.26 -5.17
C ASP A 134 26.83 0.56 -6.48
N PRO A 135 27.68 0.62 -7.50
CA PRO A 135 27.56 -0.25 -8.66
C PRO A 135 27.53 -1.73 -8.27
N VAL A 136 26.88 -2.56 -9.07
CA VAL A 136 26.76 -3.99 -8.80
C VAL A 136 28.12 -4.68 -8.57
N ALA A 137 29.15 -4.23 -9.26
CA ALA A 137 30.50 -4.78 -9.13
C ALA A 137 31.16 -4.51 -7.76
N GLU A 138 30.70 -3.50 -7.04
CA GLU A 138 31.29 -3.02 -5.79
C GLU A 138 30.34 -3.18 -4.58
N GLY A 139 29.07 -3.45 -4.84
CA GLY A 139 28.01 -3.51 -3.84
C GLY A 139 28.21 -4.61 -2.81
N SER A 140 27.92 -4.30 -1.56
CA SER A 140 28.02 -5.24 -0.43
C SER A 140 26.93 -6.32 -0.51
N ALA A 141 27.32 -7.58 -0.66
CA ALA A 141 26.40 -8.72 -0.59
C ALA A 141 25.64 -8.78 0.76
N GLN A 142 26.27 -8.34 1.86
CA GLN A 142 25.64 -8.27 3.17
C GLN A 142 24.52 -7.21 3.20
N GLU A 143 24.71 -6.06 2.59
CA GLU A 143 23.66 -5.04 2.48
C GLU A 143 22.50 -5.50 1.59
N TRP A 144 22.81 -6.22 0.50
CA TRP A 144 21.79 -6.82 -0.34
C TRP A 144 20.96 -7.85 0.43
N ALA A 145 21.60 -8.73 1.21
CA ALA A 145 20.92 -9.67 2.06
C ALA A 145 20.04 -8.96 3.11
N THR A 146 20.54 -7.86 3.70
CA THR A 146 19.78 -7.03 4.65
C THR A 146 18.57 -6.38 3.97
N MET A 147 18.72 -5.86 2.76
CA MET A 147 17.60 -5.30 2.00
C MET A 147 16.56 -6.36 1.66
N TYR A 148 16.99 -7.57 1.31
CA TYR A 148 16.09 -8.68 1.04
C TYR A 148 15.31 -9.08 2.31
N GLU A 149 15.99 -9.21 3.43
CA GLU A 149 15.36 -9.51 4.72
C GLU A 149 14.31 -8.46 5.12
N ARG A 150 14.63 -7.17 5.00
CA ARG A 150 13.76 -6.06 5.41
C ARG A 150 12.55 -5.85 4.50
N ASN A 151 12.70 -6.00 3.19
CA ASN A 151 11.65 -5.69 2.23
C ASN A 151 10.85 -6.92 1.81
N VAL A 152 11.48 -8.10 1.75
CA VAL A 152 10.87 -9.31 1.19
C VAL A 152 10.42 -10.26 2.28
N LEU A 153 11.35 -10.75 3.10
CA LEU A 153 11.02 -11.78 4.09
C LEU A 153 10.18 -11.22 5.24
N ALA A 154 10.40 -9.96 5.63
CA ALA A 154 9.56 -9.30 6.62
C ALA A 154 8.10 -9.20 6.13
N ALA A 155 7.87 -8.71 4.91
CA ALA A 155 6.53 -8.62 4.32
C ALA A 155 5.88 -10.00 4.13
N LEU A 156 6.65 -11.01 3.73
CA LEU A 156 6.18 -12.39 3.59
C LEU A 156 5.70 -12.94 4.95
N ARG A 157 6.52 -12.86 6.00
CA ARG A 157 6.18 -13.36 7.34
C ARG A 157 4.94 -12.69 7.91
N VAL A 158 4.85 -11.36 7.78
CA VAL A 158 3.68 -10.61 8.24
C VAL A 158 2.44 -11.05 7.47
N SER A 159 2.52 -11.15 6.14
CA SER A 159 1.38 -11.61 5.33
C SER A 159 0.94 -13.02 5.72
N GLN A 160 1.87 -13.96 5.91
CA GLN A 160 1.58 -15.33 6.32
C GLN A 160 0.90 -15.40 7.70
N ALA A 161 1.26 -14.51 8.62
CA ALA A 161 0.68 -14.50 9.97
C ALA A 161 -0.80 -14.08 10.00
N PHE A 162 -1.23 -13.22 9.08
CA PHE A 162 -2.60 -12.69 9.07
C PHE A 162 -3.49 -13.27 7.98
N LEU A 163 -2.91 -13.81 6.90
CA LEU A 163 -3.63 -14.36 5.75
C LEU A 163 -4.67 -15.43 6.12
N PRO A 164 -4.41 -16.40 7.05
CA PRO A 164 -5.41 -17.41 7.39
C PRO A 164 -6.74 -16.81 7.85
N GLY A 165 -6.70 -15.81 8.74
CA GLY A 165 -7.91 -15.14 9.19
C GLY A 165 -8.58 -14.28 8.11
N MET A 166 -7.82 -13.71 7.19
CA MET A 166 -8.37 -12.95 6.06
C MET A 166 -9.05 -13.86 5.02
N ARG A 167 -8.54 -15.06 4.80
CA ARG A 167 -9.18 -16.05 3.92
C ARG A 167 -10.59 -16.44 4.39
N GLU A 168 -10.80 -16.47 5.69
CA GLU A 168 -12.09 -16.80 6.28
C GLU A 168 -13.10 -15.66 6.26
N ARG A 169 -12.64 -14.43 6.49
CA ARG A 169 -13.52 -13.27 6.74
C ARG A 169 -13.48 -12.19 5.69
N GLY A 170 -12.51 -12.26 4.81
CA GLY A 170 -12.13 -11.17 3.93
C GLY A 170 -11.05 -10.29 4.54
N GLY A 171 -10.39 -9.51 3.70
CA GLY A 171 -9.37 -8.56 4.13
C GLY A 171 -8.47 -8.07 3.01
N ASP A 172 -7.59 -7.16 3.34
CA ASP A 172 -6.74 -6.43 2.39
C ASP A 172 -5.27 -6.59 2.75
N LEU A 173 -4.47 -7.10 1.82
CA LEU A 173 -3.01 -7.10 1.91
C LEU A 173 -2.45 -6.00 0.99
N VAL A 174 -1.90 -4.95 1.57
CA VAL A 174 -1.22 -3.87 0.84
C VAL A 174 0.29 -4.08 0.91
N PHE A 175 0.95 -4.03 -0.24
CA PHE A 175 2.41 -4.05 -0.36
C PHE A 175 2.90 -2.70 -0.86
N LEU A 176 3.68 -2.01 -0.04
CA LEU A 176 4.32 -0.76 -0.43
C LEU A 176 5.64 -1.07 -1.12
N THR A 177 5.57 -1.28 -2.43
CA THR A 177 6.76 -1.53 -3.24
C THR A 177 7.49 -0.23 -3.62
N SER A 178 7.76 0.01 -4.85
CA SER A 178 8.38 1.22 -5.40
C SER A 178 8.33 1.17 -6.93
N THR A 179 8.51 2.31 -7.60
CA THR A 179 8.85 2.32 -9.03
C THR A 179 10.14 1.50 -9.32
N ALA A 180 11.00 1.31 -8.31
CA ALA A 180 12.14 0.39 -8.37
C ALA A 180 11.74 -1.09 -8.56
N ALA A 181 10.48 -1.46 -8.31
CA ALA A 181 9.95 -2.79 -8.60
C ALA A 181 9.49 -2.96 -10.06
N HIS A 182 9.56 -1.90 -10.85
CA HIS A 182 9.08 -1.85 -12.24
C HIS A 182 10.17 -1.44 -13.25
N GLY A 183 11.39 -1.18 -12.77
CA GLY A 183 12.52 -0.78 -13.60
C GLY A 183 13.84 -0.85 -12.84
N THR A 184 14.92 -0.50 -13.53
CA THR A 184 16.27 -0.54 -12.97
C THR A 184 16.96 0.81 -13.16
N TYR A 185 17.96 1.09 -12.32
CA TYR A 185 18.79 2.28 -12.42
C TYR A 185 20.19 2.00 -11.84
N PRO A 186 21.24 2.70 -12.30
CA PRO A 186 22.60 2.56 -11.76
C PRO A 186 22.62 2.84 -10.25
N GLY A 187 23.38 2.08 -9.47
CA GLY A 187 23.46 2.19 -8.02
C GLY A 187 22.21 1.72 -7.26
N GLY A 188 21.23 1.19 -7.96
CA GLY A 188 19.99 0.68 -7.36
C GLY A 188 19.94 -0.83 -7.17
N GLY A 189 20.95 -1.57 -7.57
CA GLY A 189 20.90 -3.02 -7.76
C GLY A 189 20.26 -3.81 -6.61
N GLY A 190 20.74 -3.64 -5.40
CA GLY A 190 20.22 -4.37 -4.23
C GLY A 190 18.79 -4.00 -3.89
N TYR A 191 18.45 -2.71 -3.86
CA TYR A 191 17.10 -2.25 -3.59
C TYR A 191 16.11 -2.64 -4.70
N VAL A 192 16.51 -2.48 -5.95
CA VAL A 192 15.72 -2.90 -7.12
C VAL A 192 15.41 -4.40 -7.04
N ALA A 193 16.41 -5.24 -6.79
CA ALA A 193 16.22 -6.68 -6.64
C ALA A 193 15.22 -7.02 -5.53
N ALA A 194 15.37 -6.39 -4.35
CA ALA A 194 14.46 -6.60 -3.23
C ALA A 194 13.03 -6.17 -3.56
N LYS A 195 12.83 -4.99 -4.16
CA LYS A 195 11.48 -4.48 -4.50
C LYS A 195 10.82 -5.27 -5.64
N HIS A 196 11.59 -5.79 -6.60
CA HIS A 196 11.06 -6.74 -7.57
C HIS A 196 10.59 -8.04 -6.90
N ALA A 197 11.37 -8.58 -5.96
CA ALA A 197 10.99 -9.78 -5.22
C ALA A 197 9.73 -9.56 -4.37
N GLU A 198 9.61 -8.44 -3.67
CA GLU A 198 8.43 -8.06 -2.92
C GLU A 198 7.18 -7.96 -3.82
N ARG A 199 7.31 -7.32 -4.98
CA ARG A 199 6.24 -7.25 -5.99
C ARG A 199 5.80 -8.63 -6.46
N ILE A 200 6.74 -9.56 -6.65
CA ILE A 200 6.41 -10.92 -7.07
C ILE A 200 5.62 -11.66 -6.00
N ILE A 201 5.88 -11.42 -4.71
CA ILE A 201 5.03 -11.96 -3.63
C ILE A 201 3.58 -11.50 -3.80
N ALA A 202 3.35 -10.18 -3.98
CA ALA A 202 2.02 -9.63 -4.17
C ALA A 202 1.32 -10.23 -5.40
N ASN A 203 2.03 -10.32 -6.53
CA ASN A 203 1.49 -10.86 -7.77
C ASN A 203 1.13 -12.36 -7.64
N THR A 204 1.97 -13.15 -6.97
CA THR A 204 1.76 -14.58 -6.76
C THR A 204 0.57 -14.81 -5.83
N LEU A 205 0.52 -14.09 -4.69
CA LEU A 205 -0.63 -14.16 -3.77
C LEU A 205 -1.94 -13.83 -4.47
N ARG A 206 -1.97 -12.85 -5.36
CA ARG A 206 -3.18 -12.49 -6.11
C ARG A 206 -3.69 -13.63 -6.98
N LEU A 207 -2.80 -14.44 -7.55
CA LEU A 207 -3.18 -15.63 -8.33
C LEU A 207 -3.61 -16.79 -7.43
N GLU A 208 -2.92 -17.00 -6.31
CA GLU A 208 -3.21 -18.08 -5.37
C GLU A 208 -4.53 -17.88 -4.62
N LEU A 209 -4.96 -16.62 -4.44
CA LEU A 209 -6.17 -16.23 -3.70
C LEU A 209 -7.39 -15.96 -4.62
N VAL A 210 -7.32 -16.37 -5.89
CA VAL A 210 -8.46 -16.22 -6.79
C VAL A 210 -9.67 -16.99 -6.24
N GLY A 211 -10.79 -16.28 -6.07
CA GLY A 211 -12.02 -16.84 -5.50
C GLY A 211 -12.12 -16.73 -3.98
N GLU A 212 -11.11 -16.24 -3.31
CA GLU A 212 -11.13 -15.94 -1.89
C GLU A 212 -11.46 -14.47 -1.64
N PRO A 213 -12.01 -14.11 -0.45
CA PRO A 213 -12.43 -12.73 -0.17
C PRO A 213 -11.26 -11.82 0.24
N VAL A 214 -10.07 -12.05 -0.30
CA VAL A 214 -8.85 -11.29 0.02
C VAL A 214 -8.44 -10.44 -1.17
N ARG A 215 -8.25 -9.14 -0.94
CA ARG A 215 -7.66 -8.23 -1.92
C ARG A 215 -6.15 -8.14 -1.70
N VAL A 216 -5.39 -8.17 -2.79
CA VAL A 216 -3.93 -7.97 -2.75
C VAL A 216 -3.59 -6.76 -3.61
N ILE A 217 -3.11 -5.70 -2.97
CA ILE A 217 -2.93 -4.37 -3.52
C ILE A 217 -1.45 -4.01 -3.50
N GLU A 218 -0.91 -3.56 -4.63
CA GLU A 218 0.43 -3.00 -4.73
C GLU A 218 0.33 -1.47 -4.87
N ILE A 219 1.03 -0.73 -4.01
CA ILE A 219 1.29 0.69 -4.18
C ILE A 219 2.78 0.87 -4.45
N ALA A 220 3.11 1.46 -5.59
CA ALA A 220 4.48 1.61 -6.09
C ALA A 220 4.84 3.09 -6.25
N PRO A 221 5.22 3.80 -5.17
CA PRO A 221 5.60 5.19 -5.25
C PRO A 221 6.94 5.38 -5.95
N GLY A 222 7.09 6.53 -6.60
CA GLY A 222 8.34 7.04 -7.11
C GLY A 222 9.18 7.70 -6.03
N MET A 223 9.67 8.90 -6.32
CA MET A 223 10.46 9.65 -5.36
C MET A 223 9.55 10.31 -4.31
N VAL A 224 9.72 9.88 -3.05
CA VAL A 224 8.99 10.41 -1.90
C VAL A 224 9.97 11.12 -0.98
N ALA A 225 9.72 12.38 -0.67
CA ALA A 225 10.50 13.13 0.30
C ALA A 225 10.08 12.70 1.71
N THR A 226 10.83 11.79 2.31
CA THR A 226 10.65 11.37 3.69
C THR A 226 11.89 11.69 4.53
N GLU A 227 11.69 11.89 5.82
CA GLU A 227 12.74 12.31 6.77
C GLU A 227 13.97 11.39 6.75
N GLU A 228 13.79 10.09 6.60
CA GLU A 228 14.85 9.12 6.90
C GLU A 228 15.26 8.20 5.76
N PHE A 229 14.47 8.06 4.69
CA PHE A 229 14.75 7.05 3.66
C PHE A 229 16.12 7.29 3.00
N SER A 230 16.37 8.50 2.49
CA SER A 230 17.63 8.82 1.83
C SER A 230 18.79 8.87 2.82
N LEU A 231 18.55 9.34 4.04
CA LEU A 231 19.54 9.37 5.11
C LEU A 231 20.01 7.95 5.49
N ASN A 232 19.06 7.02 5.69
CA ASN A 232 19.38 5.62 6.01
C ASN A 232 20.06 4.91 4.83
N ARG A 233 19.64 5.20 3.60
CA ARG A 233 20.24 4.63 2.38
C ARG A 233 21.70 5.03 2.23
N LEU A 234 22.04 6.24 2.62
CA LEU A 234 23.37 6.85 2.49
C LEU A 234 24.15 6.87 3.82
N HIS A 235 23.83 5.90 4.71
CA HIS A 235 24.57 5.68 5.98
C HIS A 235 24.67 6.91 6.88
N GLY A 236 23.67 7.80 6.85
CA GLY A 236 23.63 9.01 7.67
C GLY A 236 24.29 10.23 7.02
N ASP A 237 24.77 10.15 5.78
CA ASP A 237 25.28 11.31 5.04
C ASP A 237 24.13 12.25 4.65
N ALA A 238 23.94 13.30 5.46
CA ALA A 238 22.86 14.27 5.30
C ALA A 238 23.04 15.13 4.04
N GLU A 239 24.29 15.43 3.64
CA GLU A 239 24.57 16.22 2.45
C GLU A 239 24.23 15.44 1.17
N ALA A 240 24.66 14.18 1.09
CA ALA A 240 24.32 13.30 0.00
C ALA A 240 22.81 13.02 -0.04
N ALA A 241 22.15 12.83 1.12
CA ALA A 241 20.70 12.62 1.21
C ALA A 241 19.90 13.82 0.67
N ALA A 242 20.32 15.04 0.97
CA ALA A 242 19.70 16.26 0.44
C ALA A 242 19.83 16.34 -1.10
N LYS A 243 20.96 15.91 -1.65
CA LYS A 243 21.20 15.92 -3.12
C LYS A 243 20.32 14.94 -3.90
N VAL A 244 19.76 13.90 -3.25
CA VAL A 244 18.86 12.93 -3.90
C VAL A 244 17.65 13.62 -4.53
N TYR A 245 17.17 14.69 -3.93
CA TYR A 245 15.99 15.42 -4.40
C TYR A 245 16.34 16.59 -5.34
N ALA A 246 17.63 16.81 -5.63
CA ALA A 246 18.05 17.90 -6.51
C ALA A 246 17.47 17.73 -7.93
N GLY A 247 16.80 18.77 -8.43
CA GLY A 247 16.18 18.78 -9.75
C GLY A 247 14.77 18.18 -9.81
N VAL A 248 14.22 17.69 -8.70
CA VAL A 248 12.81 17.33 -8.59
C VAL A 248 12.06 18.49 -7.95
N ALA A 249 11.21 19.16 -8.72
CA ALA A 249 10.53 20.37 -8.25
C ALA A 249 9.57 20.09 -7.09
N GLU A 250 8.79 19.01 -7.19
CA GLU A 250 7.79 18.60 -6.20
C GLU A 250 7.83 17.08 -6.04
N PRO A 251 8.71 16.54 -5.18
CA PRO A 251 8.68 15.11 -4.86
C PRO A 251 7.41 14.78 -4.10
N LEU A 252 6.92 13.54 -4.22
CA LEU A 252 5.78 13.08 -3.42
C LEU A 252 6.07 13.27 -1.92
N SER A 253 5.05 13.61 -1.17
CA SER A 253 5.06 13.57 0.29
C SER A 253 4.65 12.18 0.81
N ALA A 254 4.90 11.93 2.09
CA ALA A 254 4.39 10.75 2.77
C ALA A 254 2.86 10.70 2.76
N ASP A 255 2.20 11.86 2.86
CA ASP A 255 0.74 12.00 2.89
C ASP A 255 0.12 11.66 1.53
N ASP A 256 0.77 12.01 0.41
CA ASP A 256 0.28 11.62 -0.92
C ASP A 256 0.20 10.10 -1.08
N VAL A 257 1.21 9.38 -0.56
CA VAL A 257 1.22 7.91 -0.61
C VAL A 257 0.21 7.32 0.37
N ALA A 258 0.09 7.89 1.57
CA ALA A 258 -0.91 7.50 2.55
C ALA A 258 -2.34 7.67 2.01
N ALA A 259 -2.60 8.76 1.26
CA ALA A 259 -3.89 8.98 0.59
C ALA A 259 -4.20 7.89 -0.45
N CYS A 260 -3.20 7.47 -1.24
CA CYS A 260 -3.37 6.35 -2.17
C CYS A 260 -3.70 5.03 -1.44
N ILE A 261 -3.01 4.74 -0.32
CA ILE A 261 -3.27 3.55 0.49
C ILE A 261 -4.70 3.59 1.04
N ALA A 262 -5.09 4.68 1.71
CA ALA A 262 -6.41 4.84 2.30
C ALA A 262 -7.52 4.71 1.25
N TRP A 263 -7.37 5.39 0.10
CA TRP A 263 -8.33 5.30 -1.00
C TRP A 263 -8.55 3.86 -1.48
N THR A 264 -7.48 3.07 -1.66
CA THR A 264 -7.63 1.67 -2.10
C THR A 264 -8.34 0.80 -1.06
N LEU A 265 -8.06 1.03 0.23
CA LEU A 265 -8.71 0.30 1.32
C LEU A 265 -10.20 0.64 1.45
N GLU A 266 -10.62 1.84 1.07
CA GLU A 266 -12.01 2.30 1.16
C GLU A 266 -12.87 1.93 -0.05
N LEU A 267 -12.29 1.35 -1.08
CA LEU A 267 -13.04 0.84 -2.22
C LEU A 267 -13.96 -0.34 -1.81
N PRO A 268 -15.09 -0.53 -2.50
CA PRO A 268 -15.96 -1.69 -2.28
C PRO A 268 -15.17 -3.01 -2.35
N ALA A 269 -15.51 -3.99 -1.52
CA ALA A 269 -14.77 -5.24 -1.37
C ALA A 269 -14.57 -6.04 -2.69
N HIS A 270 -15.43 -5.84 -3.68
CA HIS A 270 -15.31 -6.49 -5.00
C HIS A 270 -14.37 -5.74 -5.97
N VAL A 271 -13.79 -4.60 -5.55
CA VAL A 271 -12.87 -3.80 -6.37
C VAL A 271 -11.46 -3.97 -5.82
N ASN A 272 -10.59 -4.62 -6.57
CA ASN A 272 -9.17 -4.72 -6.27
C ASN A 272 -8.36 -3.79 -7.17
N ILE A 273 -7.40 -3.08 -6.61
CA ILE A 273 -6.38 -2.34 -7.36
C ILE A 273 -5.12 -3.18 -7.37
N ASP A 274 -4.86 -3.86 -8.47
CA ASP A 274 -3.72 -4.77 -8.58
C ASP A 274 -2.38 -4.09 -8.38
N SER A 275 -2.22 -2.91 -8.98
CA SER A 275 -1.00 -2.10 -8.87
C SER A 275 -1.31 -0.64 -9.16
N MET A 276 -0.82 0.24 -8.31
CA MET A 276 -0.89 1.70 -8.48
C MET A 276 0.53 2.27 -8.46
N VAL A 277 0.99 2.74 -9.60
CA VAL A 277 2.27 3.45 -9.71
C VAL A 277 2.04 4.94 -9.56
N VAL A 278 2.64 5.53 -8.51
CA VAL A 278 2.47 6.95 -8.17
C VAL A 278 3.79 7.70 -8.38
N ARG A 279 3.75 8.80 -9.12
CA ARG A 279 4.95 9.59 -9.43
C ARG A 279 4.70 11.07 -9.18
N PRO A 280 5.77 11.83 -8.85
CA PRO A 280 5.71 13.29 -8.85
C PRO A 280 5.44 13.84 -10.22
#